data_50dc2215bbb20f6d416e732c4b1346e1
#
_entry.id   50dc2215bbb20f6d416e732c4b1346e1
#
_cell.length_a   1.000
_cell.length_b   1.000
_cell.length_c   1.000
_cell.angle_alpha   90.00
_cell.angle_beta   90.00
_cell.angle_gamma   90.00
#
_symmetry.space_group_name_H-M   'P 1'
#
loop_
_entity.id
_entity.type
_entity.pdbx_description
1 polymer ?
#
loop_
_entity_poly.entity_id
_entity_poly.type
_entity_poly.pdbx_seq_one_letter_code
_entity_poly.pdbx_strand_id
1 'polypeptide(L)'
;MASFPLTVIRTAFRIADHIAPRLAGRAAFALFCRTPHPNRVSPGERRALDQAAPFMAEARLHRLTTPSGWVAAHDFRPPPGTGRRRAVLVIHGWRSRSDHMAAIVDALRRDGARVIALDL
;
A
#
# COMPACT_ATOMS: atom_id res chain seq x y z
N MET A 1 10.05 -15.74 -18.88
CA MET A 1 9.57 -17.13 -18.68
C MET A 1 8.65 -17.13 -17.47
N ALA A 2 7.39 -17.57 -17.64
CA ALA A 2 6.48 -17.70 -16.48
C ALA A 2 7.01 -18.83 -15.59
N SER A 3 7.13 -18.59 -14.28
CA SER A 3 7.59 -19.62 -13.35
C SER A 3 6.58 -20.77 -13.32
N PHE A 4 7.06 -22.00 -13.19
CA PHE A 4 6.24 -23.23 -13.14
C PHE A 4 4.99 -23.09 -12.23
N PRO A 5 5.08 -22.50 -11.02
CA PRO A 5 3.91 -22.28 -10.17
C PRO A 5 2.82 -21.40 -10.80
N LEU A 6 3.20 -20.35 -11.55
CA LEU A 6 2.23 -19.48 -12.22
C LEU A 6 1.50 -20.21 -13.35
N THR A 7 2.18 -21.06 -14.08
CA THR A 7 1.56 -21.86 -15.17
C THR A 7 0.53 -22.83 -14.59
N VAL A 8 0.84 -23.50 -13.49
CA VAL A 8 -0.09 -24.43 -12.80
C VAL A 8 -1.34 -23.67 -12.31
N ILE A 9 -1.17 -22.53 -11.65
CA ILE A 9 -2.29 -21.71 -11.18
C ILE A 9 -3.18 -21.25 -12.34
N ARG A 10 -2.57 -20.75 -13.43
CA ARG A 10 -3.33 -20.32 -14.62
C ARG A 10 -4.13 -21.46 -15.25
N THR A 11 -3.55 -22.63 -15.37
CA THR A 11 -4.23 -23.81 -15.94
C THR A 11 -5.37 -24.25 -15.02
N ALA A 12 -5.15 -24.32 -13.71
CA ALA A 12 -6.19 -24.67 -12.74
C ALA A 12 -7.38 -23.70 -12.80
N PHE A 13 -7.13 -22.38 -12.87
CA PHE A 13 -8.20 -21.38 -13.01
C PHE A 13 -8.93 -21.49 -14.35
N ARG A 14 -8.23 -21.79 -15.46
CA ARG A 14 -8.88 -22.01 -16.76
C ARG A 14 -9.85 -23.20 -16.73
N ILE A 15 -9.45 -24.31 -16.13
CA ILE A 15 -10.32 -25.49 -15.96
C ILE A 15 -11.50 -25.17 -15.04
N ALA A 16 -11.23 -24.53 -13.89
CA ALA A 16 -12.26 -24.16 -12.93
C ALA A 16 -13.29 -23.18 -13.49
N ASP A 17 -12.88 -22.27 -14.38
CA ASP A 17 -13.77 -21.30 -15.04
C ASP A 17 -14.79 -21.98 -15.94
N HIS A 18 -14.42 -23.08 -16.60
CA HIS A 18 -15.36 -23.87 -17.41
C HIS A 18 -16.32 -24.73 -16.60
N ILE A 19 -15.89 -25.24 -15.43
CA ILE A 19 -16.68 -26.20 -14.62
C ILE A 19 -17.54 -25.46 -13.60
N ALA A 20 -16.99 -24.43 -12.94
CA ALA A 20 -17.62 -23.73 -11.83
C ALA A 20 -17.20 -22.24 -11.78
N PRO A 21 -17.63 -21.41 -12.74
CA PRO A 21 -17.13 -20.03 -12.89
C PRO A 21 -17.35 -19.17 -11.63
N ARG A 22 -18.46 -19.37 -10.92
CA ARG A 22 -18.74 -18.64 -9.67
C ARG A 22 -17.74 -18.98 -8.57
N LEU A 23 -17.33 -20.24 -8.44
CA LEU A 23 -16.34 -20.67 -7.45
C LEU A 23 -14.93 -20.22 -7.86
N ALA A 24 -14.60 -20.31 -9.14
CA ALA A 24 -13.35 -19.79 -9.69
C ALA A 24 -13.21 -18.28 -9.44
N GLY A 25 -14.25 -17.50 -9.70
CA GLY A 25 -14.29 -16.07 -9.42
C GLY A 25 -14.12 -15.74 -7.93
N ARG A 26 -14.80 -16.45 -7.04
CA ARG A 26 -14.65 -16.29 -5.58
C ARG A 26 -13.22 -16.62 -5.11
N ALA A 27 -12.64 -17.70 -5.61
CA ALA A 27 -11.28 -18.10 -5.28
C ALA A 27 -10.24 -17.08 -5.81
N ALA A 28 -10.42 -16.59 -7.03
CA ALA A 28 -9.60 -15.57 -7.63
C ALA A 28 -9.67 -14.25 -6.81
N PHE A 29 -10.87 -13.83 -6.43
CA PHE A 29 -11.07 -12.65 -5.61
C PHE A 29 -10.46 -12.80 -4.21
N ALA A 30 -10.65 -13.95 -3.57
CA ALA A 30 -10.03 -14.23 -2.27
C ALA A 30 -8.49 -14.22 -2.35
N LEU A 31 -7.93 -14.73 -3.45
CA LEU A 31 -6.48 -14.68 -3.71
C LEU A 31 -6.00 -13.25 -3.96
N PHE A 32 -6.78 -12.46 -4.70
CA PHE A 32 -6.51 -11.04 -4.97
C PHE A 32 -6.52 -10.23 -3.68
N CYS A 33 -7.48 -10.44 -2.78
CA CYS A 33 -7.60 -9.74 -1.50
C CYS A 33 -6.57 -10.20 -0.46
N ARG A 34 -5.75 -11.21 -0.77
CA ARG A 34 -4.74 -11.71 0.16
C ARG A 34 -3.63 -10.68 0.34
N THR A 35 -3.51 -10.11 1.53
CA THR A 35 -2.41 -9.21 1.87
C THR A 35 -1.10 -9.98 1.98
N PRO A 36 0.03 -9.43 1.53
CA PRO A 36 1.34 -10.01 1.78
C PRO A 36 1.60 -10.14 3.28
N HIS A 37 2.25 -11.22 3.68
CA HIS A 37 2.67 -11.36 5.07
C HIS A 37 3.71 -10.28 5.41
N PRO A 38 3.56 -9.50 6.50
CA PRO A 38 4.43 -8.36 6.80
C PRO A 38 5.92 -8.71 6.91
N ASN A 39 6.24 -9.95 7.27
CA ASN A 39 7.63 -10.42 7.40
C ASN A 39 8.22 -10.98 6.09
N ARG A 40 7.45 -11.03 4.99
CA ARG A 40 7.93 -11.54 3.69
C ARG A 40 8.18 -10.38 2.72
N VAL A 41 9.16 -9.57 3.05
CA VAL A 41 9.66 -8.51 2.17
C VAL A 41 10.89 -8.98 1.41
N SER A 42 10.97 -8.64 0.12
CA SER A 42 12.15 -8.91 -0.68
C SER A 42 13.34 -8.05 -0.21
N PRO A 43 14.60 -8.44 -0.51
CA PRO A 43 15.76 -7.63 -0.16
C PRO A 43 15.72 -6.20 -0.73
N GLY A 44 15.17 -6.03 -1.95
CA GLY A 44 14.99 -4.71 -2.57
C GLY A 44 13.95 -3.88 -1.85
N GLU A 45 12.82 -4.47 -1.50
CA GLU A 45 11.75 -3.83 -0.75
C GLU A 45 12.23 -3.41 0.65
N ARG A 46 12.98 -4.29 1.35
CA ARG A 46 13.57 -3.95 2.65
C ARG A 46 14.46 -2.72 2.57
N ARG A 47 15.34 -2.64 1.57
CA ARG A 47 16.19 -1.46 1.36
C ARG A 47 15.36 -0.19 1.14
N ALA A 48 14.27 -0.28 0.35
CA ALA A 48 13.39 0.86 0.11
C ALA A 48 12.68 1.31 1.40
N LEU A 49 12.24 0.36 2.25
CA LEU A 49 11.64 0.65 3.55
C LEU A 49 12.66 1.29 4.50
N ASP A 50 13.88 0.76 4.56
CA ASP A 50 14.95 1.29 5.40
C ASP A 50 15.33 2.73 4.97
N GLN A 51 15.31 3.02 3.66
CA GLN A 51 15.52 4.38 3.13
C GLN A 51 14.37 5.33 3.45
N ALA A 52 13.14 4.86 3.44
CA ALA A 52 11.97 5.66 3.75
C ALA A 52 11.79 5.90 5.27
N ALA A 53 12.30 5.00 6.11
CA ALA A 53 12.06 4.99 7.55
C ALA A 53 12.39 6.32 8.25
N PRO A 54 13.53 7.02 8.00
CA PRO A 54 13.83 8.30 8.64
C PRO A 54 12.78 9.37 8.29
N PHE A 55 12.33 9.43 7.04
CA PHE A 55 11.30 10.36 6.59
C PHE A 55 9.93 10.01 7.21
N MET A 56 9.57 8.74 7.23
CA MET A 56 8.30 8.29 7.82
C MET A 56 8.22 8.56 9.31
N ALA A 57 9.37 8.54 10.02
CA ALA A 57 9.45 8.88 11.44
C ALA A 57 9.14 10.35 11.77
N GLU A 58 9.20 11.26 10.77
CA GLU A 58 8.79 12.66 10.95
C GLU A 58 7.27 12.85 11.02
N ALA A 59 6.50 11.85 10.58
CA ALA A 59 5.05 11.93 10.57
C ALA A 59 4.47 11.81 11.98
N ARG A 60 3.41 12.56 12.23
CA ARG A 60 2.55 12.28 13.40
C ARG A 60 1.61 11.12 13.05
N LEU A 61 1.76 10.00 13.75
CA LEU A 61 0.93 8.82 13.55
C LEU A 61 -0.42 8.98 14.30
N HIS A 62 -1.52 8.79 13.54
CA HIS A 62 -2.86 8.68 14.08
C HIS A 62 -3.41 7.28 13.80
N ARG A 63 -4.08 6.68 14.79
CA ARG A 63 -4.84 5.43 14.61
C ARG A 63 -6.31 5.77 14.49
N LEU A 64 -6.90 5.44 13.36
CA LEU A 64 -8.31 5.66 13.07
C LEU A 64 -9.05 4.32 13.19
N THR A 65 -10.04 4.25 14.07
CA THR A 65 -10.88 3.06 14.23
C THR A 65 -11.97 3.07 13.18
N THR A 66 -12.13 1.94 12.50
CA THR A 66 -13.19 1.70 11.51
C THR A 66 -14.00 0.45 11.88
N PRO A 67 -15.19 0.24 11.31
CA PRO A 67 -15.96 -0.99 11.55
C PRO A 67 -15.22 -2.29 11.19
N SER A 68 -14.27 -2.23 10.24
CA SER A 68 -13.48 -3.39 9.78
C SER A 68 -12.10 -3.50 10.43
N GLY A 69 -11.74 -2.62 11.36
CA GLY A 69 -10.45 -2.63 12.01
C GLY A 69 -9.92 -1.23 12.28
N TRP A 70 -8.63 -1.04 12.17
CA TRP A 70 -7.99 0.26 12.34
C TRP A 70 -7.10 0.59 11.12
N VAL A 71 -6.94 1.88 10.87
CA VAL A 71 -6.16 2.44 9.78
C VAL A 71 -5.08 3.33 10.40
N ALA A 72 -3.85 3.22 9.92
CA ALA A 72 -2.79 4.14 10.28
C ALA A 72 -2.81 5.36 9.34
N ALA A 73 -2.79 6.56 9.90
CA ALA A 73 -2.70 7.80 9.17
C ALA A 73 -1.42 8.54 9.57
N HIS A 74 -0.51 8.68 8.63
CA HIS A 74 0.76 9.40 8.78
C HIS A 74 0.56 10.85 8.34
N ASP A 75 0.54 11.78 9.29
CA ASP A 75 0.29 13.21 9.08
C ASP A 75 1.61 13.98 8.97
N PHE A 76 1.94 14.42 7.79
CA PHE A 76 3.12 15.23 7.48
C PHE A 76 2.74 16.70 7.35
N ARG A 77 3.27 17.53 8.22
CA ARG A 77 3.08 18.97 8.13
C ARG A 77 4.06 19.61 7.15
N PRO A 78 3.64 20.65 6.42
CA PRO A 78 4.54 21.41 5.55
C PRO A 78 5.62 22.12 6.39
N PRO A 79 6.77 22.48 5.78
CA PRO A 79 7.76 23.30 6.43
C PRO A 79 7.17 24.65 6.88
N PRO A 80 7.67 25.25 7.97
CA PRO A 80 7.22 26.57 8.39
C PRO A 80 7.39 27.61 7.29
N GLY A 81 6.40 28.49 7.12
CA GLY A 81 6.48 29.59 6.13
C GLY A 81 6.07 29.23 4.70
N THR A 82 5.74 27.96 4.39
CA THR A 82 5.35 27.53 3.03
C THR A 82 3.90 27.84 2.64
N GLY A 83 3.17 28.59 3.40
CA GLY A 83 1.96 29.37 3.11
C GLY A 83 0.74 28.74 2.43
N ARG A 84 0.82 27.55 1.85
CA ARG A 84 -0.32 26.90 1.16
C ARG A 84 -1.19 26.11 2.14
N ARG A 85 -2.40 26.62 2.41
CA ARG A 85 -3.42 25.92 3.22
C ARG A 85 -4.11 24.81 2.43
N ARG A 86 -3.34 23.84 1.94
CA ARG A 86 -3.95 22.71 1.22
C ARG A 86 -3.58 21.41 1.93
N ALA A 87 -4.57 20.54 2.11
CA ALA A 87 -4.37 19.17 2.57
C ALA A 87 -4.49 18.19 1.40
N VAL A 88 -3.60 17.21 1.35
CA VAL A 88 -3.59 16.15 0.33
C VAL A 88 -3.64 14.82 1.05
N LEU A 89 -4.57 13.95 0.61
CA LEU A 89 -4.66 12.59 1.04
C LEU A 89 -3.93 11.70 0.05
N VAL A 90 -2.97 10.90 0.51
CA VAL A 90 -2.23 9.92 -0.28
C VAL A 90 -2.65 8.52 0.15
N ILE A 91 -3.14 7.74 -0.79
CA ILE A 91 -3.55 6.35 -0.57
C ILE A 91 -2.69 5.46 -1.47
N HIS A 92 -2.05 4.47 -0.88
CA HIS A 92 -1.21 3.53 -1.62
C HIS A 92 -2.05 2.60 -2.51
N GLY A 93 -1.41 2.01 -3.53
CA GLY A 93 -2.03 1.05 -4.42
C GLY A 93 -2.12 -0.36 -3.82
N TRP A 94 -2.73 -1.27 -4.58
CA TRP A 94 -2.89 -2.67 -4.19
C TRP A 94 -1.55 -3.31 -3.80
N ARG A 95 -1.53 -4.02 -2.67
CA ARG A 95 -0.34 -4.67 -2.07
C ARG A 95 0.84 -3.73 -1.82
N SER A 96 0.56 -2.46 -1.62
CA SER A 96 1.55 -1.44 -1.29
C SER A 96 1.36 -0.96 0.16
N ARG A 97 2.05 0.11 0.53
CA ARG A 97 2.01 0.74 1.86
C ARG A 97 2.50 2.19 1.74
N SER A 98 2.21 2.99 2.75
CA SER A 98 2.56 4.42 2.78
C SER A 98 4.06 4.69 2.62
N ASP A 99 4.92 3.84 3.16
CA ASP A 99 6.38 3.94 3.00
C ASP A 99 6.83 4.03 1.53
N HIS A 100 6.15 3.30 0.62
CA HIS A 100 6.45 3.34 -0.81
C HIS A 100 6.05 4.66 -1.48
N MET A 101 5.22 5.46 -0.79
CA MET A 101 4.80 6.79 -1.26
C MET A 101 5.68 7.92 -0.73
N ALA A 102 6.73 7.62 0.05
CA ALA A 102 7.57 8.60 0.74
C ALA A 102 8.07 9.73 -0.20
N ALA A 103 8.53 9.40 -1.40
CA ALA A 103 9.01 10.40 -2.36
C ALA A 103 7.90 11.35 -2.84
N ILE A 104 6.69 10.84 -3.06
CA ILE A 104 5.52 11.64 -3.47
C ILE A 104 5.07 12.53 -2.30
N VAL A 105 5.02 11.96 -1.10
CA VAL A 105 4.65 12.68 0.13
C VAL A 105 5.64 13.82 0.40
N ASP A 106 6.94 13.56 0.27
CA ASP A 106 7.98 14.58 0.47
C ASP A 106 7.88 15.71 -0.56
N ALA A 107 7.67 15.39 -1.84
CA ALA A 107 7.48 16.39 -2.89
C ALA A 107 6.28 17.30 -2.63
N LEU A 108 5.13 16.72 -2.26
CA LEU A 108 3.91 17.47 -1.92
C LEU A 108 4.11 18.34 -0.66
N ARG A 109 4.81 17.82 0.35
CA ARG A 109 5.14 18.54 1.58
C ARG A 109 6.04 19.73 1.30
N ARG A 110 7.08 19.58 0.45
CA ARG A 110 7.96 20.69 0.04
C ARG A 110 7.21 21.75 -0.75
N ASP A 111 6.18 21.38 -1.52
CA ASP A 111 5.28 22.33 -2.19
C ASP A 111 4.28 23.01 -1.23
N GLY A 112 4.43 22.81 0.07
CA GLY A 112 3.66 23.47 1.11
C GLY A 112 2.32 22.82 1.46
N ALA A 113 2.07 21.59 1.02
CA ALA A 113 0.88 20.85 1.40
C ALA A 113 1.05 20.13 2.75
N ARG A 114 -0.03 20.08 3.56
CA ARG A 114 -0.15 19.09 4.61
C ARG A 114 -0.52 17.76 3.95
N VAL A 115 0.24 16.71 4.16
CA VAL A 115 0.01 15.41 3.52
C VAL A 115 -0.38 14.39 4.57
N ILE A 116 -1.46 13.66 4.30
CA ILE A 116 -1.88 12.52 5.12
C ILE A 116 -1.77 11.26 4.27
N ALA A 117 -0.86 10.36 4.63
CA ALA A 117 -0.69 9.07 3.97
C ALA A 117 -1.36 7.98 4.82
N LEU A 118 -2.17 7.14 4.19
CA LEU A 118 -2.94 6.08 4.86
C LEU A 118 -2.33 4.71 4.60
N ASP A 119 -2.28 3.87 5.65
CA ASP A 119 -2.13 2.42 5.59
C ASP A 119 -3.46 1.77 5.95
N LEU A 120 -4.03 1.06 4.97
CA LEU A 120 -5.34 0.41 5.00
C LEU A 120 -5.21 -1.09 5.32
#